data_e3d2db7a32b073fcc94be7c64af51304
#
_entry.id   e3d2db7a32b073fcc94be7c64af51304
#
_cell.length_a   1.000
_cell.length_b   1.000
_cell.length_c   1.000
_cell.angle_alpha   90.00
_cell.angle_beta   90.00
_cell.angle_gamma   90.00
#
_symmetry.space_group_name_H-M   'P 1'
#
loop_
_entity.id
_entity.type
_entity.pdbx_description
1 polymer ?
#
loop_
_entity_poly.entity_id
_entity_poly.type
_entity_poly.pdbx_seq_one_letter_code
_entity_poly.pdbx_strand_id
1 'polypeptide(L)' 'MSDHRQLRVRFYPTQGQWMCVVQRLGADGMPEGEDAVSAVGATKEAARDAAIASTTDQAVIEALRAH' A
#
# COMPACT_ATOMS: atom_id res chain seq x y z
N MET A 1 -3.50 -3.02 24.27
CA MET A 1 -2.42 -2.25 23.67
C MET A 1 -2.51 -2.35 22.16
N SER A 2 -2.66 -1.23 21.52
CA SER A 2 -2.82 -1.23 20.09
C SER A 2 -1.47 -1.35 19.41
N ASP A 3 -1.41 -2.23 18.46
CA ASP A 3 -0.23 -2.40 17.65
C ASP A 3 -0.35 -1.44 16.47
N HIS A 4 0.09 -0.21 16.67
CA HIS A 4 0.03 0.80 15.63
C HIS A 4 1.21 0.64 14.69
N ARG A 5 1.08 -0.30 13.79
CA ARG A 5 2.03 -0.39 12.72
C ARG A 5 1.74 0.73 11.74
N GLN A 6 2.73 1.55 11.50
CA GLN A 6 2.59 2.57 10.50
C GLN A 6 2.67 1.93 9.13
N LEU A 7 1.82 2.41 8.26
CA LEU A 7 1.81 1.96 6.87
C LEU A 7 2.10 3.17 5.98
N ARG A 8 2.88 2.95 4.94
CA ARG A 8 3.16 3.98 3.95
C ARG A 8 2.60 3.54 2.61
N VAL A 9 1.69 4.33 2.06
CA VAL A 9 1.14 4.09 0.73
C VAL A 9 1.90 4.95 -0.27
N ARG A 10 2.43 4.33 -1.32
CA ARG A 10 3.19 5.02 -2.33
C ARG A 10 2.68 4.65 -3.72
N PHE A 11 2.78 5.61 -4.62
CA PHE A 11 2.42 5.41 -6.02
C PHE A 11 3.63 5.73 -6.89
N TYR A 12 3.92 4.83 -7.82
CA TYR A 12 5.04 4.98 -8.74
C TYR A 12 4.56 4.85 -10.18
N PRO A 13 4.97 5.74 -11.08
CA PRO A 13 4.73 5.52 -12.50
C PRO A 13 5.62 4.38 -12.99
N THR A 14 5.09 3.50 -13.81
CA THR A 14 5.83 2.38 -14.34
C THR A 14 5.30 2.00 -15.73
N GLN A 15 6.09 2.22 -16.76
CA GLN A 15 5.79 1.81 -18.13
C GLN A 15 4.37 2.15 -18.59
N GLY A 16 3.98 3.41 -18.37
CA GLY A 16 2.66 3.86 -18.78
C GLY A 16 1.52 3.48 -17.85
N GLN A 17 1.85 2.87 -16.71
CA GLN A 17 0.88 2.49 -15.68
C GLN A 17 1.30 3.07 -14.34
N TRP A 18 0.48 2.81 -13.32
CA TRP A 18 0.80 3.19 -11.95
C TRP A 18 0.90 1.95 -11.08
N MET A 19 1.89 1.95 -10.19
CA MET A 19 2.04 0.91 -9.19
C MET A 19 1.70 1.49 -7.82
N CYS A 20 0.84 0.81 -7.10
CA CYS A 20 0.51 1.14 -5.72
C CYS A 20 1.22 0.16 -4.79
N VAL A 21 2.00 0.67 -3.86
CA VAL A 21 2.75 -0.15 -2.91
C VAL A 21 2.42 0.29 -1.51
N VAL A 22 2.11 -0.64 -0.63
CA VAL A 22 1.92 -0.36 0.80
C VAL A 22 3.06 -1.03 1.55
N GLN A 23 3.80 -0.21 2.30
CA GLN A 23 4.95 -0.67 3.07
C GLN A 23 4.63 -0.64 4.55
N ARG A 24 5.05 -1.68 5.28
CA ARG A 24 5.02 -1.66 6.74
C ARG A 24 6.28 -0.98 7.23
N LEU A 25 6.12 -0.04 8.16
CA LEU A 25 7.25 0.68 8.71
C LEU A 25 7.59 0.14 10.08
N GLY A 26 8.89 0.02 10.37
CA GLY A 26 9.36 -0.36 11.68
C GLY A 26 9.32 0.80 12.66
N ALA A 27 9.80 0.57 13.87
CA ALA A 27 9.80 1.57 14.93
C ALA A 27 10.64 2.81 14.57
N ASP A 28 11.61 2.64 13.69
CA ASP A 28 12.47 3.74 13.22
C ASP A 28 11.88 4.49 12.02
N GLY A 29 10.68 4.15 11.59
CA GLY A 29 10.02 4.78 10.45
C GLY A 29 10.50 4.29 9.10
N MET A 30 11.37 3.28 9.07
CA MET A 30 11.90 2.72 7.82
C MET A 30 11.12 1.50 7.40
N PRO A 31 11.02 1.22 6.09
CA PRO A 31 10.35 0.01 5.62
C PRO A 31 10.97 -1.23 6.24
N GLU A 32 10.12 -2.14 6.68
CA GLU A 32 10.55 -3.36 7.36
C GLU A 32 9.92 -4.56 6.68
N GLY A 33 10.76 -5.48 6.22
CA GLY A 33 10.30 -6.67 5.55
C GLY A 33 9.78 -6.41 4.15
N GLU A 34 8.95 -7.31 3.68
CA GLU A 34 8.36 -7.21 2.35
C GLU A 34 7.20 -6.21 2.33
N ASP A 35 6.85 -5.75 1.14
CA ASP A 35 5.68 -4.89 0.97
C ASP A 35 4.42 -5.63 1.44
N ALA A 36 3.53 -4.91 2.10
CA ALA A 36 2.27 -5.49 2.54
C ALA A 36 1.41 -5.89 1.36
N VAL A 37 1.41 -5.06 0.33
CA VAL A 37 0.71 -5.34 -0.92
C VAL A 37 1.31 -4.45 -2.00
N SER A 38 1.29 -4.93 -3.24
CA SER A 38 1.60 -4.11 -4.40
C SER A 38 0.67 -4.50 -5.54
N ALA A 39 0.28 -3.51 -6.33
CA ALA A 39 -0.62 -3.75 -7.44
C ALA A 39 -0.42 -2.67 -8.50
N VAL A 40 -0.82 -2.97 -9.72
CA VAL A 40 -0.63 -2.09 -10.86
C VAL A 40 -1.99 -1.77 -11.48
N GLY A 41 -2.14 -0.56 -11.97
CA GLY A 41 -3.34 -0.15 -12.67
C GLY A 41 -3.03 0.97 -13.66
N ALA A 42 -3.97 1.25 -14.54
CA ALA A 42 -3.80 2.29 -15.57
C ALA A 42 -3.76 3.69 -14.96
N THR A 43 -4.35 3.87 -13.78
CA THR A 43 -4.36 5.13 -13.06
C THR A 43 -4.01 4.86 -11.59
N LYS A 44 -3.72 5.93 -10.83
CA LYS A 44 -3.50 5.77 -9.39
C LYS A 44 -4.71 5.12 -8.72
N GLU A 45 -5.92 5.54 -9.09
CA GLU A 45 -7.13 4.96 -8.51
C GLU A 45 -7.27 3.49 -8.85
N ALA A 46 -7.00 3.12 -10.10
CA ALA A 46 -7.06 1.72 -10.51
C ALA A 46 -6.02 0.88 -9.77
N ALA A 47 -4.82 1.41 -9.59
CA ALA A 47 -3.76 0.71 -8.84
C ALA A 47 -4.17 0.54 -7.37
N ARG A 48 -4.75 1.58 -6.77
CA ARG A 48 -5.25 1.51 -5.40
C ARG A 48 -6.34 0.45 -5.26
N ASP A 49 -7.31 0.45 -6.17
CA ASP A 49 -8.41 -0.52 -6.13
C ASP A 49 -7.90 -1.94 -6.31
N ALA A 50 -6.92 -2.13 -7.20
CA ALA A 50 -6.30 -3.43 -7.38
C ALA A 50 -5.57 -3.89 -6.11
N ALA A 51 -4.91 -2.96 -5.41
CA ALA A 51 -4.24 -3.27 -4.15
C ALA A 51 -5.25 -3.68 -3.08
N ILE A 52 -6.37 -2.97 -2.99
CA ILE A 52 -7.44 -3.31 -2.03
C ILE A 52 -7.95 -4.73 -2.32
N ALA A 53 -8.14 -5.06 -3.59
CA ALA A 53 -8.63 -6.38 -3.98
C ALA A 53 -7.59 -7.49 -3.74
N SER A 54 -6.32 -7.12 -3.61
CA SER A 54 -5.24 -8.10 -3.46
C SER A 54 -4.89 -8.41 -2.02
N THR A 55 -5.50 -7.74 -1.06
CA THR A 55 -5.18 -7.94 0.35
C THR A 55 -6.45 -8.19 1.16
N THR A 56 -6.30 -8.94 2.25
CA THR A 56 -7.39 -9.15 3.23
C THR A 56 -7.11 -8.42 4.53
N ASP A 57 -5.98 -7.73 4.63
CA ASP A 57 -5.60 -7.02 5.85
C ASP A 57 -6.40 -5.72 5.94
N GLN A 58 -7.28 -5.62 6.93
CA GLN A 58 -8.15 -4.46 7.10
C GLN A 58 -7.37 -3.17 7.32
N ALA A 59 -6.26 -3.22 8.03
CA ALA A 59 -5.45 -2.02 8.26
C ALA A 59 -4.89 -1.48 6.93
N VAL A 60 -4.47 -2.38 6.05
CA VAL A 60 -3.98 -2.01 4.73
C VAL A 60 -5.11 -1.43 3.89
N ILE A 61 -6.27 -2.08 3.91
CA ILE A 61 -7.45 -1.61 3.15
C ILE A 61 -7.84 -0.21 3.60
N GLU A 62 -7.89 0.02 4.90
CA GLU A 62 -8.25 1.33 5.43
C GLU A 62 -7.24 2.40 5.05
N ALA A 63 -5.95 2.07 5.09
CA ALA A 63 -4.92 3.00 4.67
C ALA A 63 -5.05 3.35 3.18
N LEU A 64 -5.39 2.38 2.35
CA LEU A 64 -5.59 2.61 0.91
C LEU A 64 -6.83 3.46 0.66
N ARG A 65 -7.90 3.23 1.41
CA ARG A 65 -9.14 4.01 1.24
C ARG A 65 -8.97 5.47 1.63
N ALA A 66 -7.98 5.77 2.47
CA ALA A 66 -7.71 7.14 2.88
C ALA A 66 -6.98 7.94 1.79
N HIS A 67 -6.57 7.31 0.73
CA HIS A 67 -5.92 7.97 -0.41
C HIS A 67 -6.89 8.17 -1.61
#